data_4ac190c705773433888335c36ec6f1fb
#
_entry.id   4ac190c705773433888335c36ec6f1fb
#
_cell.length_a   1.000
_cell.length_b   1.000
_cell.length_c   1.000
_cell.angle_alpha   90.00
_cell.angle_beta   90.00
_cell.angle_gamma   90.00
#
_symmetry.space_group_name_H-M   'P 1'
#
loop_
_entity.id
_entity.type
_entity.pdbx_description
1 polymer ?
#
loop_
_entity_poly.entity_id
_entity_poly.type
_entity_poly.pdbx_seq_one_letter_code
_entity_poly.pdbx_strand_id
1 'polypeptide(L)'
;ARHYPAINWTTSYSEYIDDLSEFYDREAGPDFLQLRQEISNILIEENQLMEIVKLIGADVLPDEQKLVIDLARVIRVGFLQQNAYHKDDTYVPLQKQKLMMEAILTLYGEAKKALSQGVSMEQITGTGLMEKIIKIKYDIPNDKLEMFDDYKKEIKSGEYEDENKRRIYQTSGRRTRRSRSNWRSGKKLSWYDQP
;
A
#
# COMPACT_ATOMS: atom_id res chain seq x y z
N ALA A 1 4.07 -19.63 -13.55
CA ALA A 1 3.41 -19.44 -12.26
C ALA A 1 1.90 -19.53 -12.42
N ARG A 2 1.20 -19.88 -11.37
CA ARG A 2 -0.26 -20.13 -11.37
C ARG A 2 -1.00 -18.79 -11.17
N HIS A 3 -1.01 -17.94 -12.20
CA HIS A 3 -1.76 -16.68 -12.19
C HIS A 3 -3.09 -16.87 -12.93
N TYR A 4 -4.20 -16.42 -12.37
CA TYR A 4 -5.51 -16.41 -12.99
C TYR A 4 -6.06 -14.97 -13.03
N PRO A 5 -6.62 -14.49 -14.16
CA PRO A 5 -6.67 -15.16 -15.46
C PRO A 5 -5.29 -15.32 -16.13
N ALA A 6 -5.14 -16.31 -17.03
CA ALA A 6 -3.90 -16.63 -17.73
C ALA A 6 -3.66 -15.66 -18.92
N ILE A 7 -3.57 -14.37 -18.61
CA ILE A 7 -3.36 -13.29 -19.57
C ILE A 7 -1.98 -12.68 -19.32
N ASN A 8 -1.21 -12.47 -20.37
CA ASN A 8 0.03 -11.70 -20.29
C ASN A 8 -0.28 -10.23 -20.55
N TRP A 9 -0.33 -9.42 -19.50
CA TRP A 9 -0.71 -8.00 -19.56
C TRP A 9 0.31 -7.09 -20.24
N THR A 10 1.58 -7.50 -20.35
CA THR A 10 2.63 -6.73 -21.02
C THR A 10 2.69 -6.95 -22.52
N THR A 11 2.27 -8.14 -22.98
CA THR A 11 2.25 -8.48 -24.40
C THR A 11 0.84 -8.51 -25.00
N SER A 12 -0.19 -8.41 -24.16
CA SER A 12 -1.59 -8.35 -24.63
C SER A 12 -1.85 -7.00 -25.27
N TYR A 13 -2.45 -7.03 -26.43
CA TYR A 13 -2.77 -5.88 -27.25
C TYR A 13 -4.29 -5.73 -27.43
N SER A 14 -4.77 -4.49 -27.48
CA SER A 14 -6.17 -4.18 -27.80
C SER A 14 -6.21 -3.00 -28.79
N GLU A 15 -6.73 -3.26 -29.97
CA GLU A 15 -6.95 -2.25 -31.02
C GLU A 15 -8.12 -1.30 -30.70
N TYR A 16 -9.04 -1.77 -29.83
CA TYR A 16 -10.32 -1.11 -29.60
C TYR A 16 -10.32 -0.10 -28.46
N ILE A 17 -9.18 0.19 -27.83
CA ILE A 17 -9.12 1.07 -26.67
C ILE A 17 -9.54 2.49 -27.01
N ASP A 18 -9.05 3.00 -28.17
CA ASP A 18 -9.35 4.34 -28.63
C ASP A 18 -10.82 4.47 -29.05
N ASP A 19 -11.37 3.44 -29.70
CA ASP A 19 -12.77 3.40 -30.11
C ASP A 19 -13.73 3.28 -28.90
N LEU A 20 -13.27 2.71 -27.80
CA LEU A 20 -14.03 2.54 -26.56
C LEU A 20 -13.79 3.67 -25.54
N SER A 21 -13.03 4.70 -25.88
CA SER A 21 -12.69 5.79 -24.93
C SER A 21 -13.93 6.46 -24.37
N GLU A 22 -14.91 6.80 -25.22
CA GLU A 22 -16.19 7.40 -24.77
C GLU A 22 -16.99 6.49 -23.84
N PHE A 23 -16.92 5.17 -24.05
CA PHE A 23 -17.54 4.20 -23.16
C PHE A 23 -16.88 4.20 -21.78
N TYR A 24 -15.55 4.16 -21.71
CA TYR A 24 -14.83 4.18 -20.45
C TYR A 24 -15.01 5.50 -19.71
N ASP A 25 -15.03 6.63 -20.41
CA ASP A 25 -15.27 7.94 -19.82
C ASP A 25 -16.65 8.04 -19.19
N ARG A 26 -17.66 7.47 -19.82
CA ARG A 26 -19.03 7.45 -19.29
C ARG A 26 -19.19 6.48 -18.11
N GLU A 27 -18.65 5.26 -18.20
CA GLU A 27 -18.89 4.19 -17.22
C GLU A 27 -17.93 4.24 -16.02
N ALA A 28 -16.70 4.71 -16.21
CA ALA A 28 -15.67 4.73 -15.18
C ALA A 28 -15.12 6.15 -14.90
N GLY A 29 -15.33 7.08 -15.82
CA GLY A 29 -14.83 8.45 -15.76
C GLY A 29 -13.58 8.69 -16.60
N PRO A 30 -13.28 9.97 -16.92
CA PRO A 30 -12.31 10.37 -17.92
C PRO A 30 -10.86 9.95 -17.61
N ASP A 31 -10.55 9.66 -16.36
CA ASP A 31 -9.19 9.31 -15.95
C ASP A 31 -8.88 7.81 -16.07
N PHE A 32 -9.87 6.97 -16.41
CA PHE A 32 -9.73 5.51 -16.38
C PHE A 32 -8.61 4.99 -17.29
N LEU A 33 -8.56 5.48 -18.54
CA LEU A 33 -7.54 5.07 -19.50
C LEU A 33 -6.15 5.58 -19.13
N GLN A 34 -6.06 6.77 -18.53
CA GLN A 34 -4.80 7.29 -18.01
C GLN A 34 -4.28 6.43 -16.86
N LEU A 35 -5.11 6.12 -15.87
CA LEU A 35 -4.75 5.25 -14.74
C LEU A 35 -4.29 3.87 -15.22
N ARG A 36 -5.00 3.29 -16.20
CA ARG A 36 -4.61 2.03 -16.84
C ARG A 36 -3.22 2.13 -17.48
N GLN A 37 -2.92 3.22 -18.17
CA GLN A 37 -1.62 3.43 -18.81
C GLN A 37 -0.51 3.55 -17.78
N GLU A 38 -0.73 4.27 -16.68
CA GLU A 38 0.24 4.41 -15.59
C GLU A 38 0.55 3.05 -14.93
N ILE A 39 -0.48 2.24 -14.65
CA ILE A 39 -0.33 0.86 -14.15
C ILE A 39 0.47 -0.01 -15.13
N SER A 40 0.19 0.10 -16.43
CA SER A 40 0.90 -0.66 -17.47
C SER A 40 2.37 -0.25 -17.55
N ASN A 41 2.68 1.04 -17.43
CA ASN A 41 4.06 1.55 -17.45
C ASN A 41 4.89 0.98 -16.28
N ILE A 42 4.30 0.89 -15.09
CA ILE A 42 4.97 0.29 -13.92
C ILE A 42 5.31 -1.18 -14.17
N LEU A 43 4.41 -1.95 -14.79
CA LEU A 43 4.64 -3.35 -15.12
C LEU A 43 5.72 -3.54 -16.21
N ILE A 44 5.79 -2.62 -17.16
CA ILE A 44 6.84 -2.61 -18.21
C ILE A 44 8.19 -2.29 -17.57
N GLU A 45 8.26 -1.28 -16.71
CA GLU A 45 9.47 -0.89 -15.98
C GLU A 45 9.96 -2.05 -15.09
N GLU A 46 9.07 -2.73 -14.37
CA GLU A 46 9.41 -3.90 -13.56
C GLU A 46 10.05 -5.01 -14.41
N ASN A 47 9.51 -5.30 -15.60
CA ASN A 47 10.09 -6.31 -16.47
C ASN A 47 11.53 -5.97 -16.86
N GLN A 48 11.83 -4.70 -17.15
CA GLN A 48 13.20 -4.24 -17.45
C GLN A 48 14.11 -4.39 -16.23
N LEU A 49 13.64 -4.02 -15.05
CA LEU A 49 14.37 -4.16 -13.79
C LEU A 49 14.64 -5.63 -13.46
N MET A 50 13.69 -6.52 -13.72
CA MET A 50 13.87 -7.97 -13.47
C MET A 50 14.96 -8.60 -14.33
N GLU A 51 15.26 -8.09 -15.53
CA GLU A 51 16.42 -8.53 -16.31
C GLU A 51 17.73 -8.13 -15.62
N ILE A 52 17.78 -6.94 -15.02
CA ILE A 52 18.93 -6.48 -14.23
C ILE A 52 19.09 -7.35 -12.97
N VAL A 53 17.97 -7.60 -12.26
CA VAL A 53 17.97 -8.43 -11.04
C VAL A 53 18.49 -9.83 -11.28
N LYS A 54 18.18 -10.42 -12.44
CA LYS A 54 18.71 -11.76 -12.81
C LYS A 54 20.23 -11.78 -12.93
N LEU A 55 20.85 -10.66 -13.29
CA LEU A 55 22.28 -10.56 -13.51
C LEU A 55 23.07 -10.22 -12.23
N ILE A 56 22.56 -9.29 -11.42
CA ILE A 56 23.31 -8.73 -10.29
C ILE A 56 22.64 -8.90 -8.91
N GLY A 57 21.41 -9.43 -8.87
CA GLY A 57 20.63 -9.56 -7.64
C GLY A 57 19.80 -8.31 -7.32
N ALA A 58 18.76 -8.49 -6.50
CA ALA A 58 17.84 -7.42 -6.12
C ALA A 58 18.43 -6.47 -5.07
N ASP A 59 19.39 -6.93 -4.26
CA ASP A 59 19.95 -6.16 -3.14
C ASP A 59 20.72 -4.91 -3.58
N VAL A 60 21.27 -4.96 -4.81
CA VAL A 60 22.08 -3.87 -5.39
C VAL A 60 21.22 -2.72 -5.94
N LEU A 61 19.92 -2.94 -6.11
CA LEU A 61 19.03 -1.92 -6.67
C LEU A 61 18.84 -0.74 -5.71
N PRO A 62 18.77 0.51 -6.23
CA PRO A 62 18.32 1.66 -5.49
C PRO A 62 16.89 1.47 -4.95
N ASP A 63 16.56 2.11 -3.84
CA ASP A 63 15.26 1.94 -3.18
C ASP A 63 14.08 2.36 -4.07
N GLU A 64 14.25 3.33 -4.95
CA GLU A 64 13.22 3.70 -5.94
C GLU A 64 12.90 2.56 -6.90
N GLN A 65 13.92 1.80 -7.34
CA GLN A 65 13.73 0.64 -8.22
C GLN A 65 13.14 -0.57 -7.47
N LYS A 66 13.51 -0.76 -6.20
CA LYS A 66 12.88 -1.76 -5.33
C LYS A 66 11.40 -1.45 -5.14
N LEU A 67 11.04 -0.17 -4.95
CA LEU A 67 9.66 0.26 -4.86
C LEU A 67 8.83 -0.13 -6.10
N VAL A 68 9.38 0.05 -7.31
CA VAL A 68 8.71 -0.35 -8.56
C VAL A 68 8.43 -1.86 -8.57
N ILE A 69 9.39 -2.69 -8.17
CA ILE A 69 9.24 -4.15 -8.12
C ILE A 69 8.16 -4.55 -7.11
N ASP A 70 8.16 -3.98 -5.92
CA ASP A 70 7.16 -4.27 -4.89
C ASP A 70 5.77 -3.79 -5.31
N LEU A 71 5.68 -2.60 -5.91
CA LEU A 71 4.41 -2.10 -6.43
C LEU A 71 3.86 -2.95 -7.58
N ALA A 72 4.72 -3.42 -8.48
CA ALA A 72 4.31 -4.34 -9.54
C ALA A 72 3.76 -5.67 -8.96
N ARG A 73 4.31 -6.14 -7.83
CA ARG A 73 3.73 -7.27 -7.08
C ARG A 73 2.34 -6.92 -6.55
N VAL A 74 2.16 -5.72 -5.96
CA VAL A 74 0.83 -5.24 -5.49
C VAL A 74 -0.16 -5.22 -6.65
N ILE A 75 0.22 -4.70 -7.82
CA ILE A 75 -0.62 -4.68 -9.02
C ILE A 75 -1.00 -6.11 -9.45
N ARG A 76 -0.02 -7.01 -9.58
CA ARG A 76 -0.29 -8.39 -10.04
C ARG A 76 -1.20 -9.14 -9.11
N VAL A 77 -0.96 -9.09 -7.80
CA VAL A 77 -1.70 -9.90 -6.83
C VAL A 77 -2.97 -9.19 -6.37
N GLY A 78 -2.90 -7.88 -6.15
CA GLY A 78 -4.01 -7.10 -5.62
C GLY A 78 -5.04 -6.68 -6.67
N PHE A 79 -4.63 -6.49 -7.93
CA PHE A 79 -5.50 -5.97 -8.98
C PHE A 79 -5.72 -6.95 -10.13
N LEU A 80 -4.66 -7.48 -10.74
CA LEU A 80 -4.78 -8.30 -11.96
C LEU A 80 -5.20 -9.74 -11.67
N GLN A 81 -4.73 -10.33 -10.56
CA GLN A 81 -5.12 -11.67 -10.18
C GLN A 81 -6.56 -11.69 -9.67
N GLN A 82 -7.40 -12.56 -10.21
CA GLN A 82 -8.79 -12.72 -9.82
C GLN A 82 -9.03 -14.09 -9.17
N ASN A 83 -9.94 -14.10 -8.20
CA ASN A 83 -10.47 -15.31 -7.58
C ASN A 83 -11.91 -15.55 -8.07
N ALA A 84 -12.08 -16.50 -8.99
CA ALA A 84 -13.38 -16.82 -9.58
C ALA A 84 -14.40 -17.37 -8.57
N TYR A 85 -13.96 -17.76 -7.37
CA TYR A 85 -14.84 -18.30 -6.31
C TYR A 85 -15.23 -17.26 -5.26
N HIS A 86 -14.69 -16.04 -5.34
CA HIS A 86 -15.03 -14.98 -4.41
C HIS A 86 -16.10 -14.05 -4.99
N LYS A 87 -17.21 -13.85 -4.26
CA LYS A 87 -18.38 -13.11 -4.74
C LYS A 87 -18.07 -11.69 -5.27
N ASP A 88 -17.13 -10.98 -4.64
CA ASP A 88 -16.76 -9.60 -4.98
C ASP A 88 -15.57 -9.51 -5.94
N ASP A 89 -14.94 -10.65 -6.32
CA ASP A 89 -13.77 -10.72 -7.22
C ASP A 89 -14.07 -11.51 -8.51
N THR A 90 -15.17 -12.29 -8.55
CA THR A 90 -15.65 -12.98 -9.76
C THR A 90 -16.06 -11.97 -10.84
N TYR A 91 -16.71 -10.88 -10.43
CA TYR A 91 -17.07 -9.76 -11.29
C TYR A 91 -16.78 -8.45 -10.55
N VAL A 92 -15.85 -7.66 -11.08
CA VAL A 92 -15.47 -6.37 -10.50
C VAL A 92 -15.99 -5.24 -11.39
N PRO A 93 -16.91 -4.38 -10.91
CA PRO A 93 -17.41 -3.24 -11.68
C PRO A 93 -16.29 -2.27 -12.09
N LEU A 94 -16.45 -1.59 -13.24
CA LEU A 94 -15.45 -0.65 -13.76
C LEU A 94 -15.13 0.46 -12.76
N GLN A 95 -16.13 0.97 -12.03
CA GLN A 95 -15.94 1.97 -10.99
C GLN A 95 -15.02 1.46 -9.88
N LYS A 96 -15.19 0.20 -9.43
CA LYS A 96 -14.30 -0.40 -8.44
C LYS A 96 -12.89 -0.60 -8.99
N GLN A 97 -12.76 -1.03 -10.24
CA GLN A 97 -11.45 -1.16 -10.90
C GLN A 97 -10.71 0.18 -10.92
N LYS A 98 -11.41 1.27 -11.26
CA LYS A 98 -10.85 2.63 -11.21
C LYS A 98 -10.35 2.98 -9.82
N LEU A 99 -11.19 2.81 -8.80
CA LEU A 99 -10.84 3.14 -7.41
C LEU A 99 -9.66 2.31 -6.88
N MET A 100 -9.54 1.04 -7.32
CA MET A 100 -8.38 0.20 -7.00
C MET A 100 -7.11 0.74 -7.65
N MET A 101 -7.14 1.12 -8.94
CA MET A 101 -6.00 1.73 -9.62
C MET A 101 -5.59 3.05 -8.95
N GLU A 102 -6.56 3.91 -8.61
CA GLU A 102 -6.29 5.16 -7.89
C GLU A 102 -5.65 4.92 -6.52
N ALA A 103 -6.08 3.92 -5.76
CA ALA A 103 -5.49 3.58 -4.48
C ALA A 103 -4.04 3.10 -4.62
N ILE A 104 -3.76 2.25 -5.62
CA ILE A 104 -2.40 1.76 -5.92
C ILE A 104 -1.48 2.93 -6.33
N LEU A 105 -1.94 3.80 -7.22
CA LEU A 105 -1.14 4.94 -7.68
C LEU A 105 -0.96 6.00 -6.60
N THR A 106 -1.95 6.18 -5.72
CA THR A 106 -1.81 7.03 -4.52
C THR A 106 -0.73 6.47 -3.59
N LEU A 107 -0.73 5.16 -3.33
CA LEU A 107 0.32 4.50 -2.54
C LEU A 107 1.70 4.72 -3.18
N TYR A 108 1.81 4.55 -4.50
CA TYR A 108 3.05 4.79 -5.23
C TYR A 108 3.58 6.22 -5.09
N GLY A 109 2.70 7.20 -5.26
CA GLY A 109 3.04 8.62 -5.13
C GLY A 109 3.54 8.98 -3.73
N GLU A 110 2.83 8.52 -2.69
CA GLU A 110 3.23 8.78 -1.30
C GLU A 110 4.50 8.01 -0.91
N ALA A 111 4.69 6.78 -1.40
CA ALA A 111 5.93 6.03 -1.17
C ALA A 111 7.14 6.70 -1.84
N LYS A 112 7.02 7.17 -3.10
CA LYS A 112 8.09 7.94 -3.76
C LYS A 112 8.42 9.22 -3.01
N LYS A 113 7.41 9.92 -2.52
CA LYS A 113 7.60 11.14 -1.72
C LYS A 113 8.31 10.83 -0.39
N ALA A 114 7.95 9.74 0.29
CA ALA A 114 8.63 9.30 1.50
C ALA A 114 10.11 8.96 1.24
N LEU A 115 10.42 8.21 0.16
CA LEU A 115 11.80 7.95 -0.25
C LEU A 115 12.59 9.24 -0.49
N SER A 116 12.00 10.22 -1.18
CA SER A 116 12.64 11.52 -1.41
C SER A 116 12.92 12.31 -0.13
N GLN A 117 12.20 12.02 0.96
CA GLN A 117 12.39 12.57 2.29
C GLN A 117 13.38 11.76 3.16
N GLY A 118 13.97 10.69 2.60
CA GLY A 118 14.97 9.86 3.28
C GLY A 118 14.37 8.72 4.11
N VAL A 119 13.09 8.40 3.96
CA VAL A 119 12.48 7.19 4.54
C VAL A 119 13.01 5.98 3.78
N SER A 120 13.48 4.93 4.47
CA SER A 120 14.00 3.73 3.80
C SER A 120 12.88 2.84 3.25
N MET A 121 13.22 2.01 2.26
CA MET A 121 12.28 1.03 1.69
C MET A 121 11.75 0.04 2.76
N GLU A 122 12.59 -0.34 3.74
CA GLU A 122 12.18 -1.20 4.86
C GLU A 122 11.09 -0.56 5.73
N GLN A 123 11.19 0.74 5.97
CA GLN A 123 10.17 1.48 6.73
C GLN A 123 8.86 1.55 5.95
N ILE A 124 8.92 1.77 4.64
CA ILE A 124 7.73 1.81 3.77
C ILE A 124 7.02 0.44 3.76
N THR A 125 7.76 -0.64 3.54
CA THR A 125 7.20 -2.00 3.57
C THR A 125 6.69 -2.40 4.95
N GLY A 126 7.37 -1.96 6.01
CA GLY A 126 7.00 -2.20 7.41
C GLY A 126 5.66 -1.57 7.83
N THR A 127 5.10 -0.62 7.06
CA THR A 127 3.76 -0.06 7.34
C THR A 127 2.61 -1.04 7.14
N GLY A 128 2.82 -2.11 6.35
CA GLY A 128 1.78 -3.05 5.97
C GLY A 128 0.75 -2.50 4.96
N LEU A 129 0.91 -1.27 4.46
CA LEU A 129 -0.02 -0.67 3.50
C LEU A 129 -0.08 -1.44 2.17
N MET A 130 1.06 -2.00 1.72
CA MET A 130 1.10 -2.80 0.49
C MET A 130 0.25 -4.06 0.61
N GLU A 131 0.37 -4.79 1.72
CA GLU A 131 -0.45 -5.98 2.02
C GLU A 131 -1.93 -5.63 2.18
N LYS A 132 -2.22 -4.47 2.74
CA LYS A 132 -3.58 -3.96 2.88
C LYS A 132 -4.20 -3.66 1.50
N ILE A 133 -3.45 -3.00 0.61
CA ILE A 133 -3.91 -2.75 -0.76
C ILE A 133 -4.09 -4.05 -1.56
N ILE A 134 -3.25 -5.06 -1.37
CA ILE A 134 -3.43 -6.37 -2.00
C ILE A 134 -4.78 -6.99 -1.63
N LYS A 135 -5.28 -6.76 -0.42
CA LYS A 135 -6.54 -7.31 0.08
C LYS A 135 -7.77 -6.46 -0.23
N ILE A 136 -7.57 -5.21 -0.69
CA ILE A 136 -8.65 -4.22 -0.86
C ILE A 136 -9.82 -4.74 -1.72
N LYS A 137 -9.56 -5.60 -2.70
CA LYS A 137 -10.56 -6.20 -3.56
C LYS A 137 -11.53 -7.14 -2.81
N TYR A 138 -11.09 -7.71 -1.68
CA TYR A 138 -11.88 -8.57 -0.81
C TYR A 138 -12.50 -7.79 0.36
N ASP A 139 -11.75 -6.83 0.89
CA ASP A 139 -12.14 -6.06 2.06
C ASP A 139 -13.26 -5.05 1.74
N ILE A 140 -13.31 -4.55 0.49
CA ILE A 140 -14.35 -3.64 0.03
C ILE A 140 -15.33 -4.39 -0.88
N PRO A 141 -16.58 -4.60 -0.44
CA PRO A 141 -17.64 -5.15 -1.27
C PRO A 141 -17.96 -4.25 -2.48
N ASN A 142 -18.52 -4.86 -3.54
CA ASN A 142 -18.84 -4.13 -4.78
C ASN A 142 -19.94 -3.07 -4.61
N ASP A 143 -20.72 -3.14 -3.53
CA ASP A 143 -21.82 -2.22 -3.17
C ASP A 143 -21.42 -1.14 -2.14
N LYS A 144 -20.15 -1.10 -1.71
CA LYS A 144 -19.64 -0.16 -0.67
C LYS A 144 -18.39 0.57 -1.11
N LEU A 145 -18.44 1.17 -2.29
CA LEU A 145 -17.28 1.81 -2.89
C LEU A 145 -16.81 3.07 -2.14
N GLU A 146 -17.65 3.69 -1.33
CA GLU A 146 -17.29 4.81 -0.44
C GLU A 146 -16.17 4.47 0.55
N MET A 147 -15.98 3.18 0.88
CA MET A 147 -14.89 2.74 1.75
C MET A 147 -13.49 3.01 1.16
N PHE A 148 -13.37 3.17 -0.16
CA PHE A 148 -12.08 3.54 -0.78
C PHE A 148 -11.56 4.89 -0.31
N ASP A 149 -12.44 5.83 0.08
CA ASP A 149 -12.01 7.15 0.56
C ASP A 149 -11.25 7.04 1.89
N ASP A 150 -11.64 6.11 2.75
CA ASP A 150 -10.94 5.89 4.01
C ASP A 150 -9.56 5.27 3.78
N TYR A 151 -9.44 4.32 2.85
CA TYR A 151 -8.15 3.77 2.43
C TYR A 151 -7.24 4.86 1.83
N LYS A 152 -7.77 5.73 0.97
CA LYS A 152 -7.01 6.84 0.39
C LYS A 152 -6.55 7.86 1.44
N LYS A 153 -7.38 8.15 2.46
CA LYS A 153 -7.01 9.01 3.59
C LYS A 153 -5.87 8.38 4.40
N GLU A 154 -5.96 7.10 4.71
CA GLU A 154 -4.95 6.36 5.44
C GLU A 154 -3.60 6.36 4.70
N ILE A 155 -3.60 6.10 3.38
CA ILE A 155 -2.40 6.18 2.56
C ILE A 155 -1.78 7.59 2.60
N LYS A 156 -2.61 8.64 2.50
CA LYS A 156 -2.17 10.05 2.48
C LYS A 156 -1.74 10.55 3.86
N SER A 157 -2.30 10.02 4.94
CA SER A 157 -1.90 10.43 6.31
C SER A 157 -0.45 10.09 6.58
N GLY A 158 0.16 9.24 5.73
CA GLY A 158 1.58 8.91 5.83
C GLY A 158 1.91 8.37 7.22
N GLU A 159 1.00 7.63 7.87
CA GLU A 159 1.31 6.90 9.09
C GLU A 159 2.33 5.80 8.77
N TYR A 160 3.47 6.23 8.20
CA TYR A 160 4.75 5.53 8.27
C TYR A 160 5.24 5.53 9.73
N GLU A 161 4.29 5.56 10.68
CA GLU A 161 4.57 5.41 12.09
C GLU A 161 4.88 3.95 12.37
N ASP A 162 6.18 3.73 12.43
CA ASP A 162 6.81 2.54 12.96
C ASP A 162 6.02 2.04 14.20
N GLU A 163 5.47 0.82 14.15
CA GLU A 163 4.85 0.17 15.33
C GLU A 163 5.80 0.19 16.53
N ASN A 164 7.11 0.25 16.32
CA ASN A 164 8.13 0.46 17.33
C ASN A 164 8.03 1.85 18.00
N LYS A 165 7.70 2.92 17.26
CA LYS A 165 7.44 4.23 17.88
C LYS A 165 6.18 4.20 18.74
N ARG A 166 5.11 3.56 18.27
CA ARG A 166 3.88 3.37 19.09
C ARG A 166 4.17 2.59 20.38
N ARG A 167 4.99 1.54 20.34
CA ARG A 167 5.44 0.80 21.54
C ARG A 167 6.29 1.65 22.47
N ILE A 168 7.21 2.47 21.96
CA ILE A 168 8.07 3.34 22.77
C ILE A 168 7.23 4.42 23.46
N TYR A 169 6.28 5.06 22.78
CA TYR A 169 5.40 6.07 23.41
C TYR A 169 4.41 5.43 24.40
N GLN A 170 3.91 4.24 24.16
CA GLN A 170 3.06 3.54 25.14
C GLN A 170 3.83 3.10 26.39
N THR A 171 5.08 2.67 26.24
CA THR A 171 5.94 2.28 27.38
C THR A 171 6.46 3.50 28.14
N SER A 172 6.80 4.60 27.49
CA SER A 172 7.23 5.85 28.14
C SER A 172 6.05 6.54 28.86
N GLY A 173 4.86 6.55 28.26
CA GLY A 173 3.64 7.06 28.90
C GLY A 173 3.21 6.28 30.17
N ARG A 174 3.50 4.98 30.25
CA ARG A 174 3.28 4.19 31.48
C ARG A 174 4.32 4.46 32.56
N ARG A 175 5.56 4.75 32.18
CA ARG A 175 6.61 5.12 33.16
C ARG A 175 6.35 6.47 33.82
N THR A 176 5.88 7.46 33.08
CA THR A 176 5.58 8.79 33.65
C THR A 176 4.32 8.82 34.53
N ARG A 177 3.34 7.93 34.27
CA ARG A 177 2.17 7.78 35.17
C ARG A 177 2.52 7.07 36.49
N ARG A 178 3.44 6.10 36.47
CA ARG A 178 3.84 5.37 37.69
C ARG A 178 4.72 6.21 38.62
N SER A 179 5.52 7.13 38.09
CA SER A 179 6.32 8.06 38.91
C SER A 179 5.48 9.17 39.56
N ARG A 180 4.37 9.60 38.91
CA ARG A 180 3.47 10.62 39.49
C ARG A 180 2.55 10.09 40.60
N SER A 181 2.23 8.79 40.64
CA SER A 181 1.41 8.19 41.72
C SER A 181 2.19 8.00 43.01
N ASN A 182 3.52 7.82 42.96
CA ASN A 182 4.36 7.69 44.16
C ASN A 182 4.69 9.01 44.86
N TRP A 183 4.42 10.16 44.19
CA TRP A 183 4.64 11.49 44.82
C TRP A 183 3.44 12.01 45.62
N ARG A 184 2.28 11.34 45.58
CA ARG A 184 1.08 11.77 46.33
C ARG A 184 0.86 11.05 47.66
N SER A 185 1.61 9.99 47.96
CA SER A 185 1.58 9.36 49.28
C SER A 185 2.76 9.86 50.08
N GLY A 186 2.58 11.04 50.70
CA GLY A 186 3.56 11.65 51.62
C GLY A 186 3.79 10.77 52.84
N LYS A 187 4.74 9.88 52.77
CA LYS A 187 5.39 9.30 53.92
C LYS A 187 6.82 9.86 53.99
N LYS A 188 7.02 10.86 54.87
CA LYS A 188 8.33 11.26 55.38
C LYS A 188 8.92 10.06 56.09
N LEU A 189 9.97 9.44 55.56
CA LEU A 189 10.85 8.56 56.30
C LEU A 189 11.83 9.41 57.07
N SER A 190 11.66 9.42 58.41
CA SER A 190 12.61 10.00 59.34
C SER A 190 13.89 9.17 59.37
N TRP A 191 15.03 9.84 59.19
CA TRP A 191 16.39 9.25 59.24
C TRP A 191 16.97 9.35 60.67
N TYR A 192 16.22 9.04 61.70
CA TYR A 192 16.76 8.88 63.03
C TYR A 192 15.92 7.86 63.73
N ASP A 193 16.42 6.64 63.77
CA ASP A 193 16.27 5.64 64.85
C ASP A 193 16.96 4.33 64.41
N GLN A 194 18.21 4.20 64.85
CA GLN A 194 18.85 2.90 65.06
C GLN A 194 19.54 2.91 66.43
N PRO A 195 19.36 1.86 67.25
CA PRO A 195 20.15 1.67 68.47
C PRO A 195 21.56 1.16 68.17
#